data_2bb70cfd3158e5ae3fe7872cb02eb977
#
_entry.id   2bb70cfd3158e5ae3fe7872cb02eb977
#
_cell.length_a   1.000
_cell.length_b   1.000
_cell.length_c   1.000
_cell.angle_alpha   90.00
_cell.angle_beta   90.00
_cell.angle_gamma   90.00
#
_symmetry.space_group_name_H-M   'P 1'
#
loop_
_entity.id
_entity.type
_entity.pdbx_description
1 polymer ?
#
loop_
_entity_poly.entity_id
_entity_poly.type
_entity_poly.pdbx_seq_one_letter_code
_entity_poly.pdbx_strand_id
1 'polypeptide(L)'
;MLGLGGTVDFELRWDSAVIERLAREHRVRRHELTPSAPIVDERSLLVTILAFVAAGTGAERFVASSEVVEEFASHFEYDVTLGGTGVRAGLVLDSLGIPSVQHLVSIDDTVRRLLPSAITILSSAEHDTLDPHLIVQYPVGATVRLLDGDIVSPAANRLIFANDPPNREMALAAGLPDALATASAFLISGFNTMQDHALLEQRLDGIVLAMRRLPDDALVYYEDAGFYTRAFAETVRGRLLQHIDVYGMNEDELQEYVGHAVDLLDAADVVRALGEVQRIIPVPTLVVHTRHWAIAVGADAARHRAALESAVRVAATRYRLGDDFSAAEAGATAAMARHRGGAALVDAVELARADAIGVPAFALDVAHPTTIGLGDSFVGGFLAAHAQDGLHR
;
A
#
# COMPACT_ATOMS: atom_id res chain seq x y z
N MET A 1 -15.52 4.43 -6.82
CA MET A 1 -15.28 2.99 -6.96
C MET A 1 -13.84 2.71 -6.58
N LEU A 2 -13.60 1.75 -5.69
CA LEU A 2 -12.27 1.40 -5.18
C LEU A 2 -11.97 -0.06 -5.55
N GLY A 3 -10.81 -0.31 -6.09
CA GLY A 3 -10.38 -1.63 -6.52
C GLY A 3 -8.86 -1.79 -6.49
N LEU A 4 -8.36 -2.98 -6.69
CA LEU A 4 -9.04 -4.26 -6.81
C LEU A 4 -8.56 -5.15 -5.68
N GLY A 5 -9.45 -6.04 -5.21
CA GLY A 5 -9.11 -6.94 -4.12
C GLY A 5 -9.04 -6.28 -2.74
N GLY A 6 -8.62 -7.05 -1.78
CA GLY A 6 -8.43 -6.68 -0.38
C GLY A 6 -7.96 -7.90 0.38
N THR A 7 -7.36 -7.71 1.55
CA THR A 7 -6.76 -8.77 2.36
C THR A 7 -7.27 -8.72 3.79
N VAL A 8 -7.20 -9.86 4.47
CA VAL A 8 -7.27 -9.95 5.93
C VAL A 8 -5.85 -10.09 6.44
N ASP A 9 -5.41 -9.15 7.25
CA ASP A 9 -4.04 -9.10 7.74
C ASP A 9 -4.00 -9.55 9.21
N PHE A 10 -3.11 -10.50 9.53
CA PHE A 10 -2.75 -10.89 10.89
C PHE A 10 -1.49 -10.12 11.28
N GLU A 11 -1.66 -9.01 11.99
CA GLU A 11 -0.57 -8.12 12.41
C GLU A 11 0.03 -8.61 13.72
N LEU A 12 1.16 -9.32 13.65
CA LEU A 12 1.82 -9.89 14.82
C LEU A 12 2.43 -8.80 15.71
N ARG A 13 2.22 -8.95 17.01
CA ARG A 13 3.00 -8.25 18.02
C ARG A 13 4.32 -9.00 18.24
N TRP A 14 5.44 -8.36 17.88
CA TRP A 14 6.76 -8.97 18.01
C TRP A 14 7.06 -9.41 19.44
N ASP A 15 7.35 -10.69 19.63
CA ASP A 15 7.80 -11.28 20.89
C ASP A 15 9.05 -12.14 20.66
N SER A 16 10.22 -11.59 21.04
CA SER A 16 11.50 -12.31 20.94
C SER A 16 11.51 -13.62 21.70
N ALA A 17 10.77 -13.75 22.82
CA ALA A 17 10.77 -14.97 23.62
C ALA A 17 9.98 -16.09 22.91
N VAL A 18 8.88 -15.76 22.26
CA VAL A 18 8.14 -16.72 21.42
C VAL A 18 9.00 -17.17 20.24
N ILE A 19 9.63 -16.24 19.52
CA ILE A 19 10.54 -16.55 18.41
C ILE A 19 11.70 -17.45 18.87
N GLU A 20 12.33 -17.15 20.03
CA GLU A 20 13.40 -17.99 20.60
C GLU A 20 12.92 -19.39 20.96
N ARG A 21 11.69 -19.51 21.47
CA ARG A 21 11.08 -20.81 21.78
C ARG A 21 10.89 -21.63 20.50
N LEU A 22 10.26 -21.05 19.48
CA LEU A 22 10.06 -21.70 18.18
C LEU A 22 11.40 -22.06 17.52
N ALA A 23 12.40 -21.19 17.57
CA ALA A 23 13.73 -21.47 17.03
C ALA A 23 14.40 -22.68 17.72
N ARG A 24 14.19 -22.87 19.02
CA ARG A 24 14.67 -24.05 19.76
C ARG A 24 13.89 -25.32 19.40
N GLU A 25 12.57 -25.24 19.34
CA GLU A 25 11.69 -26.36 18.98
C GLU A 25 12.01 -26.89 17.59
N HIS A 26 12.17 -26.01 16.62
CA HIS A 26 12.55 -26.33 15.24
C HIS A 26 14.06 -26.49 15.02
N ARG A 27 14.87 -26.33 16.07
CA ARG A 27 16.35 -26.45 16.03
C ARG A 27 16.99 -25.58 14.97
N VAL A 28 16.46 -24.37 14.78
CA VAL A 28 16.98 -23.42 13.79
C VAL A 28 18.36 -22.91 14.23
N ARG A 29 19.30 -22.85 13.29
CA ARG A 29 20.65 -22.37 13.50
C ARG A 29 20.95 -21.18 12.60
N ARG A 30 21.85 -20.30 13.04
CA ARG A 30 22.23 -19.08 12.31
C ARG A 30 22.75 -19.36 10.90
N HIS A 31 23.51 -20.43 10.72
CA HIS A 31 24.06 -20.77 9.41
C HIS A 31 23.03 -21.30 8.40
N GLU A 32 21.81 -21.61 8.85
CA GLU A 32 20.70 -22.07 7.99
C GLU A 32 19.84 -20.89 7.48
N LEU A 33 20.04 -19.67 8.03
CA LEU A 33 19.21 -18.51 7.70
C LEU A 33 19.35 -18.13 6.23
N THR A 34 18.24 -18.14 5.51
CA THR A 34 18.18 -17.78 4.10
C THR A 34 16.86 -17.08 3.78
N PRO A 35 16.91 -15.93 3.06
CA PRO A 35 15.69 -15.21 2.69
C PRO A 35 15.00 -15.77 1.45
N SER A 36 15.63 -16.71 0.72
CA SER A 36 15.22 -17.13 -0.63
C SER A 36 14.64 -18.54 -0.72
N ALA A 37 14.73 -19.35 0.35
CA ALA A 37 14.17 -20.71 0.33
C ALA A 37 12.64 -20.70 0.17
N PRO A 38 12.04 -21.73 -0.46
CA PRO A 38 10.59 -21.94 -0.42
C PRO A 38 10.09 -22.04 1.03
N ILE A 39 8.95 -21.43 1.30
CA ILE A 39 8.30 -21.45 2.61
C ILE A 39 7.15 -22.45 2.54
N VAL A 40 7.35 -23.63 3.07
CA VAL A 40 6.44 -24.77 2.94
C VAL A 40 5.86 -25.26 4.27
N ASP A 41 6.43 -24.78 5.37
CA ASP A 41 6.06 -25.14 6.74
C ASP A 41 6.48 -24.03 7.72
N GLU A 42 6.08 -24.15 8.98
CA GLU A 42 6.40 -23.19 10.03
C GLU A 42 7.91 -23.03 10.24
N ARG A 43 8.69 -24.09 10.12
CA ARG A 43 10.15 -24.03 10.26
C ARG A 43 10.79 -23.15 9.16
N SER A 44 10.42 -23.37 7.91
CA SER A 44 10.94 -22.59 6.77
C SER A 44 10.47 -21.14 6.83
N LEU A 45 9.28 -20.86 7.32
CA LEU A 45 8.79 -19.51 7.59
C LEU A 45 9.65 -18.83 8.64
N LEU A 46 9.91 -19.50 9.78
CA LEU A 46 10.76 -18.97 10.86
C LEU A 46 12.20 -18.69 10.39
N VAL A 47 12.81 -19.61 9.63
CA VAL A 47 14.14 -19.43 9.04
C VAL A 47 14.19 -18.19 8.16
N THR A 48 13.16 -17.97 7.35
CA THR A 48 13.05 -16.81 6.46
C THR A 48 12.87 -15.51 7.24
N ILE A 49 11.98 -15.48 8.23
CA ILE A 49 11.80 -14.32 9.15
C ILE A 49 13.13 -13.93 9.78
N LEU A 50 13.82 -14.89 10.37
CA LEU A 50 15.09 -14.65 11.07
C LEU A 50 16.20 -14.17 10.13
N ALA A 51 16.20 -14.62 8.87
CA ALA A 51 17.15 -14.12 7.86
C ALA A 51 16.95 -12.63 7.59
N PHE A 52 15.70 -12.19 7.41
CA PHE A 52 15.36 -10.78 7.21
C PHE A 52 15.61 -9.93 8.45
N VAL A 53 15.27 -10.43 9.64
CA VAL A 53 15.58 -9.77 10.92
C VAL A 53 17.08 -9.55 11.08
N ALA A 54 17.91 -10.56 10.78
CA ALA A 54 19.35 -10.45 10.85
C ALA A 54 19.94 -9.44 9.85
N ALA A 55 19.29 -9.29 8.69
CA ALA A 55 19.66 -8.31 7.67
C ALA A 55 19.09 -6.91 7.94
N GLY A 56 18.03 -6.78 8.74
CA GLY A 56 17.30 -5.53 8.97
C GLY A 56 16.52 -5.04 7.76
N THR A 57 16.04 -5.96 6.90
CA THR A 57 15.37 -5.63 5.65
C THR A 57 13.91 -6.09 5.63
N GLY A 58 13.04 -5.32 4.95
CA GLY A 58 11.67 -5.70 4.67
C GLY A 58 11.58 -6.67 3.49
N ALA A 59 10.46 -7.40 3.41
CA ALA A 59 10.17 -8.27 2.28
C ALA A 59 8.70 -8.66 2.24
N GLU A 60 8.27 -9.06 1.04
CA GLU A 60 7.03 -9.78 0.82
C GLU A 60 7.36 -11.15 0.21
N ARG A 61 6.78 -12.22 0.73
CA ARG A 61 7.07 -13.58 0.31
C ARG A 61 5.81 -14.45 0.26
N PHE A 62 5.74 -15.30 -0.76
CA PHE A 62 4.70 -16.34 -0.81
C PHE A 62 5.03 -17.50 0.11
N VAL A 63 3.98 -18.08 0.69
CA VAL A 63 4.01 -19.33 1.45
C VAL A 63 3.21 -20.39 0.72
N ALA A 64 3.46 -21.68 1.03
CA ALA A 64 2.83 -22.79 0.32
C ALA A 64 1.31 -22.89 0.56
N SER A 65 0.85 -22.50 1.76
CA SER A 65 -0.58 -22.51 2.10
C SER A 65 -0.89 -21.51 3.21
N SER A 66 -2.18 -21.14 3.33
CA SER A 66 -2.67 -20.26 4.40
C SER A 66 -2.53 -20.90 5.80
N GLU A 67 -2.58 -22.25 5.89
CA GLU A 67 -2.37 -22.97 7.16
C GLU A 67 -1.00 -22.67 7.77
N VAL A 68 0.06 -22.48 6.97
CA VAL A 68 1.40 -22.10 7.48
C VAL A 68 1.35 -20.74 8.16
N VAL A 69 0.57 -19.80 7.63
CA VAL A 69 0.35 -18.47 8.21
C VAL A 69 -0.42 -18.59 9.53
N GLU A 70 -1.54 -19.32 9.52
CA GLU A 70 -2.43 -19.47 10.67
C GLU A 70 -1.73 -20.19 11.82
N GLU A 71 -1.01 -21.30 11.54
CA GLU A 71 -0.24 -22.05 12.52
C GLU A 71 0.80 -21.16 13.19
N PHE A 72 1.60 -20.43 12.41
CA PHE A 72 2.60 -19.52 12.95
C PHE A 72 1.98 -18.39 13.78
N ALA A 73 0.93 -17.75 13.28
CA ALA A 73 0.23 -16.66 13.97
C ALA A 73 -0.34 -17.12 15.33
N SER A 74 -0.79 -18.38 15.44
CA SER A 74 -1.39 -18.94 16.65
C SER A 74 -0.47 -18.92 17.88
N HIS A 75 0.84 -18.80 17.68
CA HIS A 75 1.83 -18.71 18.75
C HIS A 75 1.93 -17.33 19.38
N PHE A 76 1.35 -16.30 18.76
CA PHE A 76 1.52 -14.89 19.11
C PHE A 76 0.18 -14.23 19.47
N GLU A 77 0.26 -13.10 20.14
CA GLU A 77 -0.82 -12.12 20.09
C GLU A 77 -0.75 -11.38 18.75
N TYR A 78 -1.88 -11.24 18.08
CA TYR A 78 -1.99 -10.50 16.83
C TYR A 78 -3.32 -9.76 16.72
N ASP A 79 -3.30 -8.67 16.01
CA ASP A 79 -4.50 -7.92 15.64
C ASP A 79 -4.95 -8.37 14.24
N VAL A 80 -6.27 -8.46 14.04
CA VAL A 80 -6.86 -8.77 12.72
C VAL A 80 -7.36 -7.50 12.11
N THR A 81 -6.77 -7.11 10.99
CA THR A 81 -7.11 -5.88 10.26
C THR A 81 -7.45 -6.17 8.81
N LEU A 82 -7.95 -5.16 8.10
CA LEU A 82 -8.14 -5.24 6.66
C LEU A 82 -7.01 -4.54 5.92
N GLY A 83 -6.51 -5.18 4.88
CA GLY A 83 -5.46 -4.68 4.00
C GLY A 83 -5.92 -4.50 2.56
N GLY A 84 -4.99 -4.06 1.72
CA GLY A 84 -5.20 -3.71 0.32
C GLY A 84 -5.54 -2.23 0.14
N THR A 85 -4.93 -1.62 -0.87
CA THR A 85 -5.00 -0.16 -1.10
C THR A 85 -6.44 0.35 -1.22
N GLY A 86 -7.29 -0.36 -1.99
CA GLY A 86 -8.69 0.02 -2.14
C GLY A 86 -9.46 -0.02 -0.82
N VAL A 87 -9.28 -1.07 -0.02
CA VAL A 87 -9.96 -1.24 1.28
C VAL A 87 -9.52 -0.16 2.26
N ARG A 88 -8.22 0.05 2.44
CA ARG A 88 -7.72 1.09 3.35
C ARG A 88 -8.09 2.50 2.90
N ALA A 89 -8.12 2.78 1.60
CA ALA A 89 -8.68 4.02 1.08
C ALA A 89 -10.18 4.16 1.40
N GLY A 90 -10.93 3.06 1.31
CA GLY A 90 -12.35 3.00 1.69
C GLY A 90 -12.59 3.32 3.16
N LEU A 91 -11.78 2.76 4.08
CA LEU A 91 -11.83 3.07 5.51
C LEU A 91 -11.60 4.57 5.78
N VAL A 92 -10.64 5.18 5.07
CA VAL A 92 -10.40 6.62 5.12
C VAL A 92 -11.63 7.42 4.65
N LEU A 93 -12.22 7.04 3.51
CA LEU A 93 -13.40 7.71 2.99
C LEU A 93 -14.57 7.61 3.97
N ASP A 94 -14.78 6.45 4.58
CA ASP A 94 -15.80 6.26 5.63
C ASP A 94 -15.56 7.17 6.84
N SER A 95 -14.33 7.25 7.36
CA SER A 95 -13.95 8.15 8.46
C SER A 95 -14.20 9.63 8.14
N LEU A 96 -14.22 9.98 6.85
CA LEU A 96 -14.53 11.33 6.35
C LEU A 96 -16.00 11.49 5.92
N GLY A 97 -16.86 10.47 6.10
CA GLY A 97 -18.27 10.49 5.75
C GLY A 97 -18.56 10.42 4.24
N ILE A 98 -17.65 9.90 3.45
CA ILE A 98 -17.76 9.78 1.98
C ILE A 98 -18.10 8.35 1.61
N PRO A 99 -19.25 8.09 0.95
CA PRO A 99 -19.65 6.74 0.56
C PRO A 99 -18.72 6.19 -0.54
N SER A 100 -18.46 4.88 -0.51
CA SER A 100 -17.65 4.21 -1.50
C SER A 100 -18.19 2.82 -1.86
N VAL A 101 -17.78 2.32 -3.04
CA VAL A 101 -18.02 0.95 -3.48
C VAL A 101 -16.66 0.27 -3.56
N GLN A 102 -16.46 -0.84 -2.84
CA GLN A 102 -15.23 -1.61 -2.80
C GLN A 102 -15.38 -2.89 -3.60
N HIS A 103 -14.51 -3.09 -4.61
CA HIS A 103 -14.37 -4.37 -5.29
C HIS A 103 -13.51 -5.32 -4.46
N LEU A 104 -14.04 -6.51 -4.16
CA LEU A 104 -13.35 -7.57 -3.41
C LEU A 104 -13.34 -8.87 -4.20
N VAL A 105 -12.22 -9.59 -4.15
CA VAL A 105 -12.03 -10.90 -4.79
C VAL A 105 -12.24 -12.05 -3.81
N SER A 106 -12.14 -11.78 -2.52
CA SER A 106 -12.47 -12.69 -1.41
C SER A 106 -13.35 -11.97 -0.39
N ILE A 107 -14.17 -12.72 0.29
CA ILE A 107 -15.03 -12.22 1.36
C ILE A 107 -15.29 -13.36 2.35
N ASP A 108 -15.33 -13.04 3.64
CA ASP A 108 -15.68 -13.94 4.72
C ASP A 108 -16.38 -13.16 5.85
N ASP A 109 -16.66 -13.82 6.96
CA ASP A 109 -17.26 -13.18 8.12
C ASP A 109 -16.34 -12.12 8.78
N THR A 110 -15.01 -12.27 8.63
CA THR A 110 -14.05 -11.29 9.14
C THR A 110 -14.14 -9.98 8.34
N VAL A 111 -14.13 -10.07 7.01
CA VAL A 111 -14.32 -8.92 6.12
C VAL A 111 -15.65 -8.24 6.41
N ARG A 112 -16.75 -8.99 6.51
CA ARG A 112 -18.10 -8.42 6.78
C ARG A 112 -18.18 -7.72 8.14
N ARG A 113 -17.44 -8.22 9.14
CA ARG A 113 -17.41 -7.64 10.49
C ARG A 113 -16.56 -6.39 10.58
N LEU A 114 -15.44 -6.34 9.86
CA LEU A 114 -14.44 -5.27 9.95
C LEU A 114 -14.70 -4.13 8.95
N LEU A 115 -15.38 -4.41 7.84
CA LEU A 115 -15.67 -3.39 6.85
C LEU A 115 -16.89 -2.55 7.31
N PRO A 116 -16.77 -1.21 7.37
CA PRO A 116 -17.89 -0.33 7.73
C PRO A 116 -19.10 -0.52 6.81
N SER A 117 -20.30 -0.47 7.38
CA SER A 117 -21.55 -0.68 6.64
C SER A 117 -21.86 0.40 5.59
N ALA A 118 -21.21 1.55 5.65
CA ALA A 118 -21.32 2.61 4.64
C ALA A 118 -20.54 2.29 3.36
N ILE A 119 -19.63 1.31 3.40
CA ILE A 119 -18.89 0.84 2.22
C ILE A 119 -19.72 -0.25 1.55
N THR A 120 -20.15 0.00 0.32
CA THR A 120 -20.85 -1.01 -0.48
C THR A 120 -19.88 -2.04 -1.02
N ILE A 121 -20.14 -3.32 -0.81
CA ILE A 121 -19.31 -4.41 -1.30
C ILE A 121 -19.78 -4.81 -2.70
N LEU A 122 -18.85 -4.87 -3.64
CA LEU A 122 -18.97 -5.50 -4.96
C LEU A 122 -17.99 -6.66 -5.02
N SER A 123 -18.47 -7.90 -4.84
CA SER A 123 -17.58 -9.07 -4.78
C SER A 123 -17.67 -9.93 -6.03
N SER A 124 -16.51 -10.47 -6.44
CA SER A 124 -16.39 -11.56 -7.42
C SER A 124 -16.29 -12.94 -6.79
N ALA A 125 -16.25 -13.03 -5.45
CA ALA A 125 -16.14 -14.31 -4.74
C ALA A 125 -17.43 -15.14 -4.93
N GLU A 126 -17.27 -16.43 -5.29
CA GLU A 126 -18.36 -17.39 -5.42
C GLU A 126 -18.68 -18.09 -4.09
N HIS A 127 -17.74 -18.12 -3.17
CA HIS A 127 -17.85 -18.69 -1.83
C HIS A 127 -16.91 -17.94 -0.88
N ASP A 128 -17.15 -18.10 0.42
CA ASP A 128 -16.31 -17.47 1.42
C ASP A 128 -14.94 -18.15 1.48
N THR A 129 -13.87 -17.32 1.49
CA THR A 129 -12.49 -17.76 1.69
C THR A 129 -11.77 -16.81 2.64
N LEU A 130 -10.92 -17.36 3.48
CA LEU A 130 -10.00 -16.62 4.34
C LEU A 130 -8.57 -17.08 4.03
N ASP A 131 -7.81 -16.19 3.40
CA ASP A 131 -6.40 -16.40 3.07
C ASP A 131 -5.60 -15.25 3.71
N PRO A 132 -5.28 -15.35 5.03
CA PRO A 132 -4.72 -14.21 5.76
C PRO A 132 -3.29 -13.93 5.34
N HIS A 133 -2.94 -12.63 5.33
CA HIS A 133 -1.56 -12.17 5.20
C HIS A 133 -0.94 -12.03 6.60
N LEU A 134 0.21 -12.64 6.82
CA LEU A 134 0.97 -12.51 8.05
C LEU A 134 1.85 -11.27 7.96
N ILE A 135 1.61 -10.30 8.82
CA ILE A 135 2.40 -9.08 8.92
C ILE A 135 3.30 -9.16 10.16
N VAL A 136 4.60 -9.28 9.95
CA VAL A 136 5.58 -9.32 11.04
C VAL A 136 6.34 -8.00 11.08
N GLN A 137 6.07 -7.18 12.09
CA GLN A 137 6.82 -5.95 12.34
C GLN A 137 7.83 -6.19 13.45
N TYR A 138 9.11 -5.99 13.17
CA TYR A 138 10.16 -6.14 14.16
C TYR A 138 10.91 -4.82 14.40
N PRO A 139 11.25 -4.48 15.67
CA PRO A 139 11.93 -3.25 16.01
C PRO A 139 13.43 -3.34 15.73
N VAL A 140 14.08 -2.19 15.63
CA VAL A 140 15.54 -2.11 15.74
C VAL A 140 16.01 -2.70 17.07
N GLY A 141 17.10 -3.47 17.05
CA GLY A 141 17.62 -4.12 18.25
C GLY A 141 16.85 -5.36 18.69
N ALA A 142 15.84 -5.83 17.94
CA ALA A 142 15.19 -7.11 18.20
C ALA A 142 16.26 -8.21 18.27
N THR A 143 16.37 -8.85 19.43
CA THR A 143 17.38 -9.88 19.68
C THR A 143 16.72 -11.24 19.73
N VAL A 144 17.33 -12.23 19.08
CA VAL A 144 16.90 -13.63 19.11
C VAL A 144 18.12 -14.52 19.34
N ARG A 145 18.08 -15.33 20.40
CA ARG A 145 19.14 -16.25 20.76
C ARG A 145 18.96 -17.60 20.06
N LEU A 146 19.92 -17.96 19.23
CA LEU A 146 19.98 -19.26 18.56
C LEU A 146 21.09 -20.15 19.17
N LEU A 147 21.07 -21.45 18.84
CA LEU A 147 22.01 -22.42 19.40
C LEU A 147 23.49 -22.16 19.03
N ASP A 148 23.73 -21.51 17.89
CA ASP A 148 25.05 -21.27 17.29
C ASP A 148 25.38 -19.78 17.17
N GLY A 149 24.63 -18.90 17.83
CA GLY A 149 24.91 -17.45 17.91
C GLY A 149 23.67 -16.60 17.82
N ASP A 150 23.70 -15.48 18.50
CA ASP A 150 22.57 -14.53 18.54
C ASP A 150 22.47 -13.72 17.24
N ILE A 151 21.27 -13.29 16.91
CA ILE A 151 20.99 -12.29 15.91
C ILE A 151 20.41 -11.04 16.56
N VAL A 152 20.75 -9.87 16.02
CA VAL A 152 20.22 -8.59 16.45
C VAL A 152 19.82 -7.82 15.21
N SER A 153 18.61 -7.32 15.15
CA SER A 153 18.14 -6.53 14.02
C SER A 153 18.87 -5.17 13.97
N PRO A 154 19.54 -4.82 12.87
CA PRO A 154 20.19 -3.52 12.71
C PRO A 154 19.20 -2.39 12.42
N ALA A 155 17.97 -2.69 11.97
CA ALA A 155 16.94 -1.71 11.65
C ALA A 155 15.55 -2.28 11.94
N ALA A 156 14.57 -1.41 12.24
CA ALA A 156 13.17 -1.80 12.26
C ALA A 156 12.67 -2.02 10.83
N ASN A 157 11.84 -3.06 10.63
CA ASN A 157 11.25 -3.30 9.31
C ASN A 157 9.97 -4.17 9.40
N ARG A 158 9.36 -4.43 8.25
CA ARG A 158 8.13 -5.20 8.10
C ARG A 158 8.31 -6.33 7.08
N LEU A 159 7.75 -7.49 7.40
CA LEU A 159 7.67 -8.65 6.50
C LEU A 159 6.20 -9.00 6.26
N ILE A 160 5.88 -9.39 5.05
CA ILE A 160 4.56 -9.86 4.65
C ILE A 160 4.69 -11.26 4.06
N PHE A 161 3.89 -12.20 4.58
CA PHE A 161 3.83 -13.56 4.07
C PHE A 161 2.40 -13.92 3.74
N ALA A 162 2.16 -14.43 2.53
CA ALA A 162 0.80 -14.73 2.08
C ALA A 162 0.74 -15.92 1.13
N ASN A 163 -0.40 -16.61 1.18
CA ASN A 163 -0.88 -17.46 0.11
C ASN A 163 -2.34 -17.07 -0.15
N ASP A 164 -2.56 -16.25 -1.15
CA ASP A 164 -3.86 -15.62 -1.43
C ASP A 164 -4.26 -15.88 -2.88
N PRO A 165 -4.87 -17.06 -3.17
CA PRO A 165 -5.32 -17.39 -4.51
C PRO A 165 -6.32 -16.39 -5.09
N PRO A 166 -7.34 -15.88 -4.36
CA PRO A 166 -8.27 -14.90 -4.90
C PRO A 166 -7.61 -13.62 -5.42
N ASN A 167 -6.65 -13.04 -4.67
CA ASN A 167 -5.91 -11.86 -5.14
C ASN A 167 -4.91 -12.18 -6.25
N ARG A 168 -4.34 -13.39 -6.29
CA ARG A 168 -3.51 -13.83 -7.45
C ARG A 168 -4.33 -14.01 -8.73
N GLU A 169 -5.60 -14.39 -8.62
CA GLU A 169 -6.49 -14.60 -9.76
C GLU A 169 -7.22 -13.32 -10.17
N MET A 170 -7.44 -12.41 -9.25
CA MET A 170 -8.06 -11.10 -9.44
C MET A 170 -9.33 -11.14 -10.30
N ALA A 171 -10.28 -12.03 -9.96
CA ALA A 171 -11.53 -12.15 -10.69
C ALA A 171 -12.33 -10.84 -10.63
N LEU A 172 -12.86 -10.39 -11.77
CA LEU A 172 -13.65 -9.16 -11.84
C LEU A 172 -15.13 -9.48 -11.60
N ALA A 173 -15.75 -8.73 -10.69
CA ALA A 173 -17.18 -8.86 -10.43
C ALA A 173 -18.02 -8.45 -11.66
N ALA A 174 -19.06 -9.20 -11.99
CA ALA A 174 -19.91 -8.94 -13.15
C ALA A 174 -20.59 -7.56 -13.11
N GLY A 175 -20.85 -7.03 -11.89
CA GLY A 175 -21.42 -5.69 -11.68
C GLY A 175 -20.42 -4.53 -11.79
N LEU A 176 -19.12 -4.78 -12.05
CA LEU A 176 -18.10 -3.73 -12.11
C LEU A 176 -18.43 -2.62 -13.15
N PRO A 177 -18.88 -2.94 -14.39
CA PRO A 177 -19.22 -1.90 -15.36
C PRO A 177 -20.38 -0.99 -14.89
N ASP A 178 -21.37 -1.54 -14.20
CA ASP A 178 -22.50 -0.76 -13.69
C ASP A 178 -22.12 0.11 -12.49
N ALA A 179 -21.23 -0.38 -11.61
CA ALA A 179 -20.67 0.41 -10.52
C ALA A 179 -19.82 1.57 -11.03
N LEU A 180 -19.06 1.37 -12.13
CA LEU A 180 -18.26 2.41 -12.76
C LEU A 180 -19.12 3.48 -13.46
N ALA A 181 -20.31 3.14 -13.96
CA ALA A 181 -21.18 4.08 -14.67
C ALA A 181 -21.65 5.28 -13.82
N THR A 182 -21.56 5.18 -12.50
CA THR A 182 -21.94 6.26 -11.56
C THR A 182 -20.79 6.73 -10.68
N ALA A 183 -19.56 6.24 -10.94
CA ALA A 183 -18.40 6.57 -10.13
C ALA A 183 -17.81 7.93 -10.51
N SER A 184 -17.59 8.81 -9.54
CA SER A 184 -16.84 10.06 -9.73
C SER A 184 -15.33 9.84 -9.74
N ALA A 185 -14.86 8.72 -9.17
CA ALA A 185 -13.47 8.31 -9.22
C ALA A 185 -13.36 6.78 -9.27
N PHE A 186 -12.31 6.28 -9.93
CA PHE A 186 -11.93 4.88 -9.94
C PHE A 186 -10.48 4.73 -9.50
N LEU A 187 -10.28 4.11 -8.33
CA LEU A 187 -8.98 3.67 -7.86
C LEU A 187 -8.67 2.29 -8.43
N ILE A 188 -7.52 2.15 -9.05
CA ILE A 188 -6.98 0.88 -9.56
C ILE A 188 -5.70 0.55 -8.81
N SER A 189 -5.63 -0.64 -8.20
CA SER A 189 -4.44 -1.18 -7.51
C SER A 189 -4.53 -2.71 -7.42
N GLY A 190 -3.52 -3.38 -6.84
CA GLY A 190 -3.59 -4.79 -6.43
C GLY A 190 -3.11 -5.81 -7.46
N PHE A 191 -2.60 -5.41 -8.63
CA PHE A 191 -2.07 -6.35 -9.63
C PHE A 191 -0.72 -6.98 -9.26
N ASN A 192 -0.02 -6.43 -8.30
CA ASN A 192 1.33 -6.85 -7.90
C ASN A 192 1.40 -8.31 -7.42
N THR A 193 0.30 -8.87 -6.91
CA THR A 193 0.20 -10.25 -6.41
C THR A 193 -0.06 -11.28 -7.51
N MET A 194 -0.46 -10.87 -8.70
CA MET A 194 -0.72 -11.79 -9.82
C MET A 194 0.56 -12.48 -10.29
N GLN A 195 0.45 -13.75 -10.68
CA GLN A 195 1.58 -14.60 -11.06
C GLN A 195 1.44 -15.22 -12.46
N ASP A 196 0.26 -15.15 -13.06
CA ASP A 196 -0.03 -15.63 -14.41
C ASP A 196 -0.18 -14.45 -15.36
N HIS A 197 0.72 -14.39 -16.36
CA HIS A 197 0.75 -13.29 -17.33
C HIS A 197 -0.49 -13.25 -18.23
N ALA A 198 -0.97 -14.41 -18.68
CA ALA A 198 -2.14 -14.48 -19.56
C ALA A 198 -3.41 -14.06 -18.82
N LEU A 199 -3.50 -14.45 -17.53
CA LEU A 199 -4.59 -14.05 -16.68
C LEU A 199 -4.53 -12.53 -16.38
N LEU A 200 -3.34 -11.98 -16.14
CA LEU A 200 -3.15 -10.53 -15.97
C LEU A 200 -3.64 -9.76 -17.20
N GLU A 201 -3.23 -10.16 -18.41
CA GLU A 201 -3.70 -9.52 -19.64
C GLU A 201 -5.22 -9.58 -19.76
N GLN A 202 -5.81 -10.73 -19.48
CA GLN A 202 -7.28 -10.91 -19.51
C GLN A 202 -7.99 -9.96 -18.51
N ARG A 203 -7.45 -9.80 -17.28
CA ARG A 203 -8.02 -8.90 -16.29
C ARG A 203 -7.89 -7.44 -16.71
N LEU A 204 -6.74 -7.05 -17.24
CA LEU A 204 -6.52 -5.70 -17.76
C LEU A 204 -7.46 -5.37 -18.91
N ASP A 205 -7.67 -6.29 -19.87
CA ASP A 205 -8.64 -6.10 -20.95
C ASP A 205 -10.07 -5.95 -20.41
N GLY A 206 -10.44 -6.74 -19.39
CA GLY A 206 -11.73 -6.64 -18.71
C GLY A 206 -11.94 -5.29 -18.02
N ILE A 207 -10.89 -4.77 -17.35
CA ILE A 207 -10.94 -3.46 -16.69
C ILE A 207 -11.06 -2.34 -17.72
N VAL A 208 -10.24 -2.34 -18.77
CA VAL A 208 -10.32 -1.35 -19.86
C VAL A 208 -11.72 -1.35 -20.49
N LEU A 209 -12.33 -2.53 -20.67
CA LEU A 209 -13.70 -2.64 -21.16
C LEU A 209 -14.71 -2.03 -20.18
N ALA A 210 -14.57 -2.33 -18.89
CA ALA A 210 -15.46 -1.80 -17.84
C ALA A 210 -15.34 -0.27 -17.71
N MET A 211 -14.12 0.26 -17.82
CA MET A 211 -13.83 1.72 -17.76
C MET A 211 -14.52 2.54 -18.85
N ARG A 212 -14.96 1.92 -19.95
CA ARG A 212 -15.79 2.61 -20.97
C ARG A 212 -17.13 3.09 -20.45
N ARG A 213 -17.52 2.65 -19.25
CA ARG A 213 -18.76 3.07 -18.57
C ARG A 213 -18.55 4.26 -17.64
N LEU A 214 -17.30 4.63 -17.34
CA LEU A 214 -17.00 5.78 -16.50
C LEU A 214 -17.57 7.06 -17.11
N PRO A 215 -18.11 8.00 -16.31
CA PRO A 215 -18.38 9.36 -16.73
C PRO A 215 -17.09 10.04 -17.27
N ASP A 216 -17.24 10.94 -18.23
CA ASP A 216 -16.10 11.64 -18.88
C ASP A 216 -15.26 12.50 -17.92
N ASP A 217 -15.86 12.92 -16.79
CA ASP A 217 -15.21 13.72 -15.73
C ASP A 217 -14.77 12.90 -14.52
N ALA A 218 -14.93 11.58 -14.56
CA ALA A 218 -14.48 10.69 -13.49
C ALA A 218 -12.96 10.63 -13.44
N LEU A 219 -12.38 10.72 -12.23
CA LEU A 219 -10.94 10.58 -12.02
C LEU A 219 -10.52 9.11 -12.03
N VAL A 220 -9.54 8.76 -12.85
CA VAL A 220 -8.88 7.44 -12.79
C VAL A 220 -7.54 7.58 -12.10
N TYR A 221 -7.45 7.02 -10.91
CA TYR A 221 -6.24 6.97 -10.10
C TYR A 221 -5.67 5.54 -10.10
N TYR A 222 -4.43 5.38 -10.52
CA TYR A 222 -3.68 4.14 -10.36
C TYR A 222 -2.65 4.32 -9.25
N GLU A 223 -2.66 3.43 -8.26
CA GLU A 223 -1.60 3.35 -7.25
C GLU A 223 -0.70 2.17 -7.54
N ASP A 224 0.59 2.45 -7.67
CA ASP A 224 1.62 1.45 -7.92
C ASP A 224 1.91 0.63 -6.67
N ALA A 225 2.62 -0.47 -6.86
CA ALA A 225 3.10 -1.32 -5.79
C ALA A 225 4.32 -2.12 -6.27
N GLY A 226 5.11 -2.61 -5.33
CA GLY A 226 6.20 -3.51 -5.65
C GLY A 226 5.70 -4.83 -6.25
N PHE A 227 5.98 -5.08 -7.53
CA PHE A 227 5.56 -6.29 -8.22
C PHE A 227 6.45 -7.48 -7.88
N TYR A 228 5.87 -8.61 -7.48
CA TYR A 228 6.60 -9.87 -7.32
C TYR A 228 7.25 -10.33 -8.64
N THR A 229 6.55 -10.15 -9.76
CA THR A 229 7.08 -10.38 -11.10
C THR A 229 7.24 -9.03 -11.79
N ARG A 230 8.44 -8.47 -11.73
CA ARG A 230 8.76 -7.11 -12.22
C ARG A 230 8.27 -6.84 -13.65
N ALA A 231 8.36 -7.83 -14.55
CA ALA A 231 7.88 -7.70 -15.93
C ALA A 231 6.37 -7.39 -16.02
N PHE A 232 5.58 -7.74 -15.01
CA PHE A 232 4.14 -7.48 -15.02
C PHE A 232 3.81 -5.99 -14.86
N ALA A 233 4.64 -5.21 -14.18
CA ALA A 233 4.51 -3.76 -14.10
C ALA A 233 4.50 -3.12 -15.50
N GLU A 234 5.34 -3.60 -16.43
CA GLU A 234 5.36 -3.11 -17.82
C GLU A 234 4.07 -3.47 -18.56
N THR A 235 3.53 -4.66 -18.35
CA THR A 235 2.27 -5.10 -18.95
C THR A 235 1.11 -4.23 -18.46
N VAL A 236 1.03 -3.98 -17.14
CA VAL A 236 0.00 -3.11 -16.53
C VAL A 236 0.09 -1.69 -17.10
N ARG A 237 1.29 -1.08 -17.11
CA ARG A 237 1.50 0.24 -17.70
C ARG A 237 1.10 0.26 -19.18
N GLY A 238 1.58 -0.70 -19.96
CA GLY A 238 1.28 -0.77 -21.39
C GLY A 238 -0.22 -0.82 -21.72
N ARG A 239 -1.04 -1.36 -20.81
CA ARG A 239 -2.50 -1.45 -21.00
C ARG A 239 -3.26 -0.28 -20.40
N LEU A 240 -2.83 0.27 -19.25
CA LEU A 240 -3.63 1.22 -18.50
C LEU A 240 -3.21 2.69 -18.67
N LEU A 241 -1.97 3.00 -19.04
CA LEU A 241 -1.44 4.38 -19.03
C LEU A 241 -2.32 5.40 -19.77
N GLN A 242 -2.89 5.01 -20.91
CA GLN A 242 -3.76 5.90 -21.69
C GLN A 242 -5.14 6.16 -21.08
N HIS A 243 -5.47 5.46 -20.00
CA HIS A 243 -6.75 5.54 -19.29
C HIS A 243 -6.61 6.09 -17.87
N ILE A 244 -5.40 6.49 -17.46
CA ILE A 244 -5.07 6.96 -16.11
C ILE A 244 -4.87 8.47 -16.13
N ASP A 245 -5.52 9.18 -15.21
CA ASP A 245 -5.32 10.61 -14.98
C ASP A 245 -4.19 10.85 -13.97
N VAL A 246 -4.14 10.04 -12.93
CA VAL A 246 -3.15 10.13 -11.85
C VAL A 246 -2.48 8.78 -11.62
N TYR A 247 -1.16 8.76 -11.68
CA TYR A 247 -0.32 7.61 -11.33
C TYR A 247 0.41 7.91 -10.03
N GLY A 248 0.05 7.20 -8.96
CA GLY A 248 0.64 7.33 -7.63
C GLY A 248 1.73 6.30 -7.39
N MET A 249 2.76 6.69 -6.63
CA MET A 249 3.83 5.80 -6.14
C MET A 249 4.49 6.38 -4.88
N ASN A 250 5.13 5.51 -4.10
CA ASN A 250 5.95 5.91 -2.97
C ASN A 250 7.44 6.09 -3.35
N GLU A 251 8.29 6.39 -2.34
CA GLU A 251 9.73 6.58 -2.54
C GLU A 251 10.47 5.30 -2.96
N ASP A 252 9.98 4.13 -2.59
CA ASP A 252 10.64 2.86 -2.91
C ASP A 252 10.40 2.50 -4.38
N GLU A 253 9.15 2.65 -4.87
CA GLU A 253 8.81 2.49 -6.28
C GLU A 253 9.53 3.53 -7.16
N LEU A 254 9.58 4.81 -6.72
CA LEU A 254 10.36 5.83 -7.42
C LEU A 254 11.82 5.38 -7.63
N GLN A 255 12.48 4.94 -6.56
CA GLN A 255 13.87 4.48 -6.60
C GLN A 255 14.05 3.22 -7.44
N GLU A 256 13.05 2.33 -7.43
CA GLU A 256 13.03 1.15 -8.29
C GLU A 256 13.00 1.53 -9.78
N TYR A 257 12.17 2.51 -10.18
CA TYR A 257 12.09 2.98 -11.57
C TYR A 257 13.35 3.65 -12.04
N VAL A 258 13.96 4.52 -11.24
CA VAL A 258 15.21 5.21 -11.62
C VAL A 258 16.44 4.33 -11.46
N GLY A 259 16.37 3.22 -10.73
CA GLY A 259 17.44 2.25 -10.56
C GLY A 259 18.55 2.66 -9.60
N HIS A 260 18.34 3.70 -8.81
CA HIS A 260 19.32 4.17 -7.79
C HIS A 260 18.61 4.81 -6.60
N ALA A 261 19.33 4.92 -5.46
CA ALA A 261 18.84 5.65 -4.31
C ALA A 261 18.74 7.15 -4.62
N VAL A 262 17.67 7.78 -4.12
CA VAL A 262 17.39 9.22 -4.26
C VAL A 262 17.49 9.88 -2.90
N ASP A 263 18.29 10.95 -2.77
CA ASP A 263 18.23 11.80 -1.56
C ASP A 263 16.94 12.62 -1.60
N LEU A 264 15.96 12.18 -0.82
CA LEU A 264 14.62 12.78 -0.75
C LEU A 264 14.59 14.21 -0.19
N LEU A 265 15.73 14.75 0.26
CA LEU A 265 15.88 16.13 0.72
C LEU A 265 16.84 16.96 -0.13
N ASP A 266 17.43 16.39 -1.18
CA ASP A 266 18.19 17.11 -2.21
C ASP A 266 17.30 17.43 -3.42
N ALA A 267 17.05 18.72 -3.65
CA ALA A 267 16.15 19.16 -4.73
C ALA A 267 16.65 18.80 -6.14
N ALA A 268 17.97 18.82 -6.37
CA ALA A 268 18.51 18.47 -7.68
C ALA A 268 18.34 16.98 -7.98
N ASP A 269 18.51 16.15 -6.95
CA ASP A 269 18.32 14.70 -7.05
C ASP A 269 16.85 14.34 -7.30
N VAL A 270 15.93 14.94 -6.51
CA VAL A 270 14.49 14.73 -6.66
C VAL A 270 14.00 15.23 -8.04
N VAL A 271 14.40 16.42 -8.49
CA VAL A 271 14.02 16.96 -9.81
C VAL A 271 14.48 16.04 -10.94
N ARG A 272 15.70 15.48 -10.83
CA ARG A 272 16.24 14.53 -11.80
C ARG A 272 15.40 13.23 -11.80
N ALA A 273 15.17 12.64 -10.63
CA ALA A 273 14.40 11.40 -10.49
C ALA A 273 12.97 11.56 -11.01
N LEU A 274 12.27 12.66 -10.66
CA LEU A 274 10.95 12.98 -11.21
C LEU A 274 10.96 13.10 -12.73
N GLY A 275 12.00 13.71 -13.32
CA GLY A 275 12.16 13.81 -14.78
C GLY A 275 12.45 12.47 -15.44
N GLU A 276 13.15 11.56 -14.77
CA GLU A 276 13.43 10.21 -15.26
C GLU A 276 12.17 9.35 -15.25
N VAL A 277 11.45 9.31 -14.11
CA VAL A 277 10.25 8.49 -14.00
C VAL A 277 9.13 8.99 -14.90
N GLN A 278 8.99 10.30 -15.10
CA GLN A 278 7.99 10.86 -16.02
C GLN A 278 8.21 10.46 -17.50
N ARG A 279 9.46 10.18 -17.90
CA ARG A 279 9.75 9.63 -19.24
C ARG A 279 9.34 8.15 -19.36
N ILE A 280 9.36 7.41 -18.25
CA ILE A 280 8.94 6.01 -18.18
C ILE A 280 7.42 5.92 -18.08
N ILE A 281 6.80 6.85 -17.36
CA ILE A 281 5.37 6.88 -17.03
C ILE A 281 4.78 8.23 -17.48
N PRO A 282 4.51 8.40 -18.79
CA PRO A 282 4.01 9.66 -19.36
C PRO A 282 2.48 9.81 -19.15
N VAL A 283 2.05 10.06 -17.92
CA VAL A 283 0.65 10.31 -17.53
C VAL A 283 0.38 11.81 -17.37
N PRO A 284 -0.91 12.24 -17.40
CA PRO A 284 -1.27 13.65 -17.14
C PRO A 284 -0.75 14.16 -15.80
N THR A 285 -0.81 13.32 -14.75
CA THR A 285 -0.26 13.64 -13.42
C THR A 285 0.43 12.42 -12.80
N LEU A 286 1.71 12.56 -12.51
CA LEU A 286 2.46 11.62 -11.66
C LEU A 286 2.50 12.16 -10.23
N VAL A 287 2.13 11.35 -9.25
CA VAL A 287 2.19 11.68 -7.82
C VAL A 287 3.22 10.80 -7.13
N VAL A 288 4.20 11.41 -6.48
CA VAL A 288 5.15 10.72 -5.61
C VAL A 288 4.90 11.15 -4.19
N HIS A 289 4.68 10.20 -3.27
CA HIS A 289 4.50 10.48 -1.85
C HIS A 289 5.58 9.81 -1.01
N THR A 290 6.09 10.55 -0.05
CA THR A 290 7.20 10.14 0.81
C THR A 290 6.92 10.51 2.26
N ARG A 291 7.77 10.08 3.16
CA ARG A 291 7.73 10.51 4.57
C ARG A 291 8.02 12.03 4.77
N HIS A 292 8.55 12.72 3.77
CA HIS A 292 8.97 14.12 3.88
C HIS A 292 8.07 15.10 3.13
N TRP A 293 7.46 14.63 2.02
CA TRP A 293 6.66 15.44 1.11
C TRP A 293 5.81 14.56 0.18
N ALA A 294 4.83 15.17 -0.45
CA ALA A 294 4.14 14.63 -1.62
C ALA A 294 4.23 15.66 -2.75
N ILE A 295 4.60 15.20 -3.96
CA ILE A 295 4.76 16.04 -5.15
C ILE A 295 3.98 15.42 -6.30
N ALA A 296 3.18 16.25 -6.98
CA ALA A 296 2.58 15.94 -8.27
C ALA A 296 3.34 16.67 -9.37
N VAL A 297 3.60 15.98 -10.50
CA VAL A 297 4.22 16.55 -11.69
C VAL A 297 3.44 16.18 -12.94
N GLY A 298 3.35 17.08 -13.89
CA GLY A 298 2.68 16.86 -15.17
C GLY A 298 1.75 18.00 -15.57
N ALA A 299 1.12 17.86 -16.73
CA ALA A 299 0.29 18.91 -17.31
C ALA A 299 -0.88 19.34 -16.40
N ASP A 300 -1.43 18.40 -15.65
CA ASP A 300 -2.60 18.61 -14.78
C ASP A 300 -2.25 18.71 -13.29
N ALA A 301 -0.97 18.67 -12.92
CA ALA A 301 -0.52 18.63 -11.52
C ALA A 301 -1.13 19.77 -10.67
N ALA A 302 -1.21 20.99 -11.20
CA ALA A 302 -1.67 22.16 -10.46
C ALA A 302 -3.10 22.02 -9.88
N ARG A 303 -3.97 21.26 -10.54
CA ARG A 303 -5.37 21.03 -10.10
C ARG A 303 -5.46 20.15 -8.84
N HIS A 304 -4.40 19.42 -8.50
CA HIS A 304 -4.39 18.43 -7.42
C HIS A 304 -3.83 18.96 -6.10
N ARG A 305 -3.55 20.27 -5.94
CA ARG A 305 -3.04 20.84 -4.67
C ARG A 305 -3.92 20.48 -3.48
N ALA A 306 -5.23 20.69 -3.57
CA ALA A 306 -6.16 20.38 -2.49
C ALA A 306 -6.19 18.88 -2.17
N ALA A 307 -6.07 18.02 -3.20
CA ALA A 307 -6.02 16.58 -3.04
C ALA A 307 -4.71 16.14 -2.33
N LEU A 308 -3.56 16.70 -2.69
CA LEU A 308 -2.28 16.45 -2.00
C LEU A 308 -2.32 16.92 -0.54
N GLU A 309 -2.89 18.09 -0.25
CA GLU A 309 -3.04 18.59 1.12
C GLU A 309 -3.92 17.66 1.96
N SER A 310 -5.04 17.18 1.41
CA SER A 310 -5.90 16.22 2.08
C SER A 310 -5.19 14.88 2.29
N ALA A 311 -4.49 14.37 1.28
CA ALA A 311 -3.74 13.12 1.32
C ALA A 311 -2.65 13.12 2.42
N VAL A 312 -1.79 14.14 2.42
CA VAL A 312 -0.73 14.31 3.44
C VAL A 312 -1.32 14.44 4.84
N ARG A 313 -2.43 15.19 4.98
CA ARG A 313 -3.12 15.37 6.26
C ARG A 313 -3.69 14.06 6.79
N VAL A 314 -4.37 13.29 5.95
CA VAL A 314 -4.99 12.01 6.33
C VAL A 314 -3.92 10.99 6.70
N ALA A 315 -2.87 10.82 5.89
CA ALA A 315 -1.76 9.92 6.20
C ALA A 315 -1.09 10.29 7.54
N ALA A 316 -0.89 11.58 7.80
CA ALA A 316 -0.34 12.07 9.06
C ALA A 316 -1.27 11.83 10.26
N THR A 317 -2.59 11.95 10.06
CA THR A 317 -3.58 11.67 11.10
C THR A 317 -3.56 10.19 11.47
N ARG A 318 -3.58 9.32 10.47
CA ARG A 318 -3.50 7.87 10.69
C ARG A 318 -2.18 7.45 11.35
N TYR A 319 -1.06 8.03 10.94
CA TYR A 319 0.24 7.79 11.59
C TYR A 319 0.20 8.05 13.09
N ARG A 320 -0.56 9.09 13.51
CA ARG A 320 -0.68 9.50 14.92
C ARG A 320 -1.70 8.70 15.71
N LEU A 321 -2.84 8.34 15.12
CA LEU A 321 -4.03 7.88 15.81
C LEU A 321 -4.45 6.45 15.46
N GLY A 322 -3.87 5.85 14.41
CA GLY A 322 -4.33 4.56 13.88
C GLY A 322 -5.52 4.72 12.93
N ASP A 323 -6.27 3.64 12.74
CA ASP A 323 -7.38 3.58 11.79
C ASP A 323 -8.64 4.32 12.27
N ASP A 324 -8.87 4.38 13.57
CA ASP A 324 -10.05 4.96 14.21
C ASP A 324 -9.88 6.48 14.41
N PHE A 325 -9.84 7.26 13.34
CA PHE A 325 -9.84 8.73 13.41
C PHE A 325 -11.09 9.33 12.78
N SER A 326 -11.48 10.51 13.28
CA SER A 326 -12.61 11.30 12.79
C SER A 326 -12.17 12.43 11.84
N ALA A 327 -13.10 12.98 11.07
CA ALA A 327 -12.88 14.17 10.26
C ALA A 327 -12.39 15.38 11.11
N ALA A 328 -12.84 15.50 12.36
CA ALA A 328 -12.40 16.55 13.28
C ALA A 328 -10.91 16.40 13.67
N GLU A 329 -10.46 15.17 13.92
CA GLU A 329 -9.05 14.86 14.22
C GLU A 329 -8.15 15.06 13.00
N ALA A 330 -8.63 14.71 11.80
CA ALA A 330 -7.97 15.06 10.56
C ALA A 330 -7.87 16.58 10.38
N GLY A 331 -8.92 17.32 10.73
CA GLY A 331 -8.89 18.79 10.79
C GLY A 331 -7.87 19.34 11.75
N ALA A 332 -7.74 18.75 12.96
CA ALA A 332 -6.74 19.15 13.96
C ALA A 332 -5.30 18.92 13.48
N THR A 333 -5.05 17.87 12.72
CA THR A 333 -3.71 17.61 12.12
C THR A 333 -3.29 18.71 11.17
N ALA A 334 -4.20 19.39 10.48
CA ALA A 334 -3.89 20.48 9.56
C ALA A 334 -3.20 21.69 10.25
N ALA A 335 -3.40 21.87 11.58
CA ALA A 335 -2.79 22.91 12.35
C ALA A 335 -1.35 22.59 12.84
N MET A 336 -0.86 21.39 12.59
CA MET A 336 0.48 20.96 13.03
C MET A 336 1.58 21.55 12.15
N ALA A 337 2.79 21.63 12.71
CA ALA A 337 3.95 22.13 11.97
C ALA A 337 4.33 21.21 10.81
N ARG A 338 4.75 21.81 9.71
CA ARG A 338 5.27 21.06 8.55
C ARG A 338 6.75 20.68 8.77
N HIS A 339 7.16 19.58 8.14
CA HIS A 339 8.55 19.12 8.13
C HIS A 339 9.44 20.12 7.39
N ARG A 340 10.40 20.74 8.11
CA ARG A 340 11.20 21.87 7.59
C ARG A 340 11.99 21.52 6.33
N GLY A 341 12.65 20.34 6.32
CA GLY A 341 13.41 19.88 5.16
C GLY A 341 12.50 19.61 3.96
N GLY A 342 11.32 19.00 4.20
CA GLY A 342 10.32 18.79 3.15
C GLY A 342 9.76 20.09 2.59
N ALA A 343 9.51 21.12 3.42
CA ALA A 343 9.05 22.42 2.96
C ALA A 343 10.10 23.10 2.06
N ALA A 344 11.37 23.14 2.51
CA ALA A 344 12.44 23.71 1.70
C ALA A 344 12.65 22.96 0.36
N LEU A 345 12.49 21.63 0.37
CA LEU A 345 12.55 20.83 -0.85
C LEU A 345 11.40 21.17 -1.79
N VAL A 346 10.16 21.20 -1.31
CA VAL A 346 8.98 21.51 -2.12
C VAL A 346 9.15 22.87 -2.79
N ASP A 347 9.53 23.91 -2.05
CA ASP A 347 9.78 25.24 -2.57
C ASP A 347 10.84 25.22 -3.70
N ALA A 348 11.93 24.48 -3.50
CA ALA A 348 12.99 24.38 -4.50
C ALA A 348 12.56 23.60 -5.75
N VAL A 349 11.77 22.54 -5.60
CA VAL A 349 11.25 21.76 -6.76
C VAL A 349 10.23 22.57 -7.55
N GLU A 350 9.29 23.29 -6.89
CA GLU A 350 8.32 24.16 -7.57
C GLU A 350 9.01 25.32 -8.31
N LEU A 351 10.12 25.84 -7.77
CA LEU A 351 10.93 26.85 -8.45
C LEU A 351 11.66 26.29 -9.69
N ALA A 352 12.13 25.04 -9.61
CA ALA A 352 12.88 24.39 -10.70
C ALA A 352 11.98 23.83 -11.81
N ARG A 353 10.71 23.52 -11.48
CA ARG A 353 9.75 22.86 -12.39
C ARG A 353 8.38 23.52 -12.35
N ALA A 354 8.02 24.22 -13.42
CA ALA A 354 6.72 24.89 -13.53
C ALA A 354 5.52 23.92 -13.61
N ASP A 355 5.77 22.65 -13.93
CA ASP A 355 4.78 21.57 -13.99
C ASP A 355 4.70 20.75 -12.71
N ALA A 356 5.37 21.18 -11.64
CA ALA A 356 5.36 20.53 -10.35
C ALA A 356 4.57 21.31 -9.30
N ILE A 357 3.92 20.59 -8.41
CA ILE A 357 3.25 21.11 -7.22
C ILE A 357 3.49 20.18 -6.06
N GLY A 358 3.81 20.70 -4.89
CA GLY A 358 4.13 19.88 -3.74
C GLY A 358 3.46 20.31 -2.45
N VAL A 359 3.43 19.39 -1.50
CA VAL A 359 2.95 19.59 -0.13
C VAL A 359 3.96 18.95 0.81
N PRO A 360 4.56 19.71 1.74
CA PRO A 360 5.44 19.10 2.73
C PRO A 360 4.66 18.25 3.74
N ALA A 361 5.23 17.14 4.17
CA ALA A 361 4.69 16.31 5.25
C ALA A 361 4.66 17.09 6.59
N PHE A 362 3.96 16.56 7.58
CA PHE A 362 3.97 17.12 8.93
C PHE A 362 5.20 16.68 9.73
N ALA A 363 5.66 17.54 10.63
CA ALA A 363 6.69 17.19 11.62
C ALA A 363 6.01 16.49 12.80
N LEU A 364 6.11 15.17 12.84
CA LEU A 364 5.44 14.35 13.83
C LEU A 364 6.46 13.66 14.74
N ASP A 365 6.19 13.69 16.04
CA ASP A 365 6.90 12.91 17.06
C ASP A 365 5.86 12.10 17.83
N VAL A 366 5.82 10.80 17.55
CA VAL A 366 4.81 9.86 18.06
C VAL A 366 5.49 8.65 18.65
N ALA A 367 5.17 8.33 19.90
CA ALA A 367 5.79 7.23 20.63
C ALA A 367 5.44 5.85 20.00
N HIS A 368 4.22 5.69 19.53
CA HIS A 368 3.71 4.45 18.94
C HIS A 368 3.01 4.77 17.62
N PRO A 369 3.75 4.97 16.51
CA PRO A 369 3.14 5.31 15.25
C PRO A 369 2.54 4.09 14.55
N THR A 370 1.43 4.32 13.84
CA THR A 370 0.91 3.35 12.89
C THR A 370 1.61 3.55 11.55
N THR A 371 2.35 2.54 11.10
CA THR A 371 3.18 2.65 9.88
C THR A 371 2.64 1.86 8.68
N ILE A 372 1.80 0.84 8.92
CA ILE A 372 1.19 0.03 7.85
C ILE A 372 0.11 0.83 7.14
N GLY A 373 0.06 0.78 5.80
CA GLY A 373 -1.00 1.37 4.99
C GLY A 373 -1.05 2.90 4.99
N LEU A 374 0.07 3.58 5.24
CA LEU A 374 0.13 5.04 5.16
C LEU A 374 -0.01 5.54 3.72
N GLY A 375 0.57 4.84 2.74
CA GLY A 375 0.37 5.10 1.32
C GLY A 375 -1.09 4.94 0.93
N ASP A 376 -1.73 3.84 1.35
CA ASP A 376 -3.15 3.60 1.10
C ASP A 376 -4.04 4.71 1.69
N SER A 377 -3.71 5.18 2.90
CA SER A 377 -4.41 6.30 3.53
C SER A 377 -4.16 7.63 2.82
N PHE A 378 -2.97 7.83 2.27
CA PHE A 378 -2.66 8.96 1.41
C PHE A 378 -3.59 8.95 0.18
N VAL A 379 -3.72 7.81 -0.49
CA VAL A 379 -4.63 7.65 -1.64
C VAL A 379 -6.07 7.93 -1.24
N GLY A 380 -6.54 7.39 -0.10
CA GLY A 380 -7.87 7.67 0.44
C GLY A 380 -8.12 9.16 0.66
N GLY A 381 -7.14 9.86 1.25
CA GLY A 381 -7.19 11.30 1.45
C GLY A 381 -7.19 12.12 0.14
N PHE A 382 -6.46 11.66 -0.87
CA PHE A 382 -6.45 12.25 -2.21
C PHE A 382 -7.83 12.16 -2.88
N LEU A 383 -8.42 10.97 -2.87
CA LEU A 383 -9.75 10.71 -3.43
C LEU A 383 -10.85 11.44 -2.69
N ALA A 384 -10.72 11.61 -1.36
CA ALA A 384 -11.68 12.34 -0.55
C ALA A 384 -11.84 13.80 -0.99
N ALA A 385 -10.75 14.49 -1.29
CA ALA A 385 -10.81 15.86 -1.78
C ALA A 385 -11.49 15.94 -3.15
N HIS A 386 -11.18 14.99 -4.05
CA HIS A 386 -11.80 14.94 -5.36
C HIS A 386 -13.34 14.71 -5.28
N ALA A 387 -13.78 13.79 -4.40
CA ALA A 387 -15.18 13.52 -4.20
C ALA A 387 -15.95 14.74 -3.63
N GLN A 388 -15.33 15.52 -2.72
CA GLN A 388 -15.93 16.73 -2.15
C GLN A 388 -16.07 17.84 -3.20
N ASP A 389 -15.08 18.02 -4.08
CA ASP A 389 -15.14 19.01 -5.17
C ASP A 389 -16.27 18.68 -6.17
N GLY A 390 -16.55 17.39 -6.42
CA GLY A 390 -17.66 16.93 -7.25
C GLY A 390 -19.04 17.17 -6.66
N LEU A 391 -19.17 17.14 -5.32
CA LEU A 391 -20.43 17.41 -4.62
C LEU A 391 -20.80 18.92 -4.62
N HIS A 392 -19.86 19.81 -4.90
CA HIS A 392 -20.06 21.26 -4.94
C HIS A 392 -20.26 21.83 -6.36
N ARG A 393 -20.21 20.99 -7.38
CA ARG A 393 -20.51 21.34 -8.78
C ARG A 393 -21.93 20.92 -9.14
#